data_88d3c9dd939b9953ef996a4cbfa5c8be
#
_entry.id   88d3c9dd939b9953ef996a4cbfa5c8be
#
_cell.length_a   1.000
_cell.length_b   1.000
_cell.length_c   1.000
_cell.angle_alpha   90.00
_cell.angle_beta   90.00
_cell.angle_gamma   90.00
#
_symmetry.space_group_name_H-M   'P 1'
#
loop_
_entity.id
_entity.type
_entity.pdbx_description
1 polymer ?
#
loop_
_entity_poly.entity_id
_entity_poly.type
_entity_poly.pdbx_seq_one_letter_code
_entity_poly.pdbx_strand_id
1 'polypeptide(L)'
;MTGPTLAIAPILLEDMRRVAVDRKGETNFFTSQMIKDCMKKCVAVNLHQVIKVDDDLEIKAYYAGHVLGAAMFRVRVGSESLVYTGDYNMTPDRHLGAAWIDKCRPDLLITESTYATTIRDSKRCRERDFLKKVHDCVEKGGKVLIPVFALGRAQELCILLETYWERMNLKVPVFFSMGLTEKANNYYKMFITWTNEKIRKTFVERNMFDFKHIKGFDKSYIQNPGPMVVLSTPGIILFDILTIEFYNKITTYLFLTTYIPNYYTGMLHGGLSLQIFEEWCTSEQNMIIMPGYCVAGTVGHKILNGTKKIEFKKGKPPVEVKMSVQYMSFSAHADAKGIMQLISYCEPRNVMLVHGEAVKMEFLKAKIRQEFGVECYMPANGETATISTPMTINASVSTKLLREEAELFDARQDERAFKRPRLLHGVLILEGNQLRLMDANDACKDLGLHPHTLKFTSTVLFTFSGTVCEALQHIHQFVKSDLKDTDFKVILDEKNAQMYVSQSVLIKVSQNEDEDCTKEIIVSFANRDEHLGSHLLKVIQSMGK
;
A
#
# COMPACT_ATOMS: atom_id res chain seq x y z
N MET A 1 15.50 5.45 -9.42
CA MET A 1 14.77 6.57 -8.77
C MET A 1 13.81 7.20 -9.78
N THR A 2 12.87 8.06 -9.33
CA THR A 2 11.96 8.75 -10.23
C THR A 2 12.67 9.85 -11.05
N GLY A 3 12.10 10.25 -12.19
CA GLY A 3 12.67 11.29 -13.04
C GLY A 3 12.95 12.62 -12.34
N PRO A 4 11.97 13.20 -11.59
CA PRO A 4 12.22 14.42 -10.81
C PRO A 4 13.31 14.26 -9.76
N THR A 5 13.34 13.12 -9.04
CA THR A 5 14.40 12.83 -8.06
C THR A 5 15.77 12.78 -8.75
N LEU A 6 15.87 12.15 -9.91
CA LEU A 6 17.12 12.07 -10.68
C LEU A 6 17.64 13.47 -11.08
N ALA A 7 16.75 14.39 -11.41
CA ALA A 7 17.10 15.75 -11.77
C ALA A 7 17.50 16.63 -10.57
N ILE A 8 16.87 16.43 -9.42
CA ILE A 8 17.04 17.28 -8.23
C ILE A 8 18.17 16.78 -7.33
N ALA A 9 18.33 15.46 -7.16
CA ALA A 9 19.29 14.86 -6.24
C ALA A 9 20.75 15.39 -6.39
N PRO A 10 21.32 15.57 -7.59
CA PRO A 10 22.68 16.09 -7.73
C PRO A 10 22.87 17.46 -7.07
N ILE A 11 21.87 18.34 -7.18
CA ILE A 11 21.95 19.70 -6.63
C ILE A 11 21.90 19.66 -5.11
N LEU A 12 21.05 18.79 -4.55
CA LEU A 12 20.89 18.66 -3.11
C LEU A 12 22.12 18.01 -2.48
N LEU A 13 22.66 16.97 -3.11
CA LEU A 13 23.89 16.31 -2.65
C LEU A 13 25.09 17.28 -2.70
N GLU A 14 25.19 18.11 -3.76
CA GLU A 14 26.24 19.10 -3.85
C GLU A 14 26.09 20.22 -2.81
N ASP A 15 24.86 20.66 -2.50
CA ASP A 15 24.61 21.64 -1.43
C ASP A 15 24.99 21.04 -0.06
N MET A 16 24.62 19.80 0.21
CA MET A 16 25.02 19.08 1.40
C MET A 16 26.54 18.97 1.54
N ARG A 17 27.22 18.59 0.45
CA ARG A 17 28.69 18.51 0.41
C ARG A 17 29.33 19.86 0.76
N ARG A 18 28.87 20.94 0.12
CA ARG A 18 29.39 22.29 0.39
C ARG A 18 29.23 22.69 1.85
N VAL A 19 28.11 22.38 2.46
CA VAL A 19 27.89 22.69 3.87
C VAL A 19 28.79 21.86 4.76
N ALA A 20 28.94 20.57 4.51
CA ALA A 20 29.78 19.67 5.31
C ALA A 20 31.27 20.02 5.19
N VAL A 21 31.77 20.13 3.96
CA VAL A 21 33.18 20.34 3.69
C VAL A 21 33.58 21.82 3.87
N ASP A 22 32.90 22.74 3.14
CA ASP A 22 33.36 24.13 3.03
C ASP A 22 33.05 24.95 4.29
N ARG A 23 31.95 24.64 5.01
CA ARG A 23 31.55 25.38 6.21
C ARG A 23 31.92 24.73 7.53
N LYS A 24 31.95 23.39 7.59
CA LYS A 24 32.23 22.64 8.82
C LYS A 24 33.62 22.00 8.82
N GLY A 25 34.32 21.98 7.68
CA GLY A 25 35.67 21.46 7.56
C GLY A 25 35.77 19.94 7.63
N GLU A 26 34.70 19.22 7.26
CA GLU A 26 34.71 17.76 7.24
C GLU A 26 35.62 17.25 6.11
N THR A 27 36.58 16.40 6.47
CA THR A 27 37.58 15.87 5.53
C THR A 27 37.15 14.54 4.89
N ASN A 28 36.36 13.73 5.60
CA ASN A 28 35.88 12.43 5.13
C ASN A 28 34.44 12.50 4.64
N PHE A 29 34.20 13.26 3.57
CA PHE A 29 32.88 13.40 2.98
C PHE A 29 32.94 13.09 1.48
N PHE A 30 31.82 12.73 0.87
CA PHE A 30 31.80 12.43 -0.57
C PHE A 30 32.14 13.67 -1.43
N THR A 31 32.78 13.44 -2.57
CA THR A 31 33.22 14.48 -3.50
C THR A 31 32.17 14.76 -4.57
N SER A 32 32.27 15.91 -5.24
CA SER A 32 31.43 16.24 -6.41
C SER A 32 31.56 15.20 -7.53
N GLN A 33 32.74 14.57 -7.67
CA GLN A 33 32.95 13.51 -8.66
C GLN A 33 32.18 12.24 -8.28
N MET A 34 32.18 11.86 -7.01
CA MET A 34 31.40 10.70 -6.52
C MET A 34 29.90 10.90 -6.73
N ILE A 35 29.39 12.12 -6.54
CA ILE A 35 27.98 12.45 -6.88
C ILE A 35 27.71 12.18 -8.36
N LYS A 36 28.56 12.72 -9.28
CA LYS A 36 28.41 12.51 -10.71
C LYS A 36 28.42 11.04 -11.11
N ASP A 37 29.34 10.26 -10.52
CA ASP A 37 29.49 8.85 -10.84
C ASP A 37 28.34 8.00 -10.27
N CYS A 38 27.82 8.34 -9.10
CA CYS A 38 26.60 7.76 -8.56
C CYS A 38 25.40 8.01 -9.48
N MET A 39 25.21 9.27 -9.92
CA MET A 39 24.07 9.63 -10.77
C MET A 39 24.10 8.94 -12.14
N LYS A 40 25.26 8.65 -12.70
CA LYS A 40 25.39 7.88 -13.96
C LYS A 40 24.86 6.45 -13.84
N LYS A 41 24.89 5.87 -12.63
CA LYS A 41 24.39 4.52 -12.37
C LYS A 41 22.88 4.47 -12.09
N CYS A 42 22.24 5.61 -11.91
CA CYS A 42 20.83 5.68 -11.58
C CYS A 42 19.97 5.55 -12.84
N VAL A 43 18.97 4.69 -12.78
CA VAL A 43 17.96 4.51 -13.82
C VAL A 43 16.67 5.22 -13.41
N ALA A 44 16.13 6.05 -14.32
CA ALA A 44 14.84 6.71 -14.10
C ALA A 44 13.69 5.72 -14.23
N VAL A 45 12.75 5.78 -13.29
CA VAL A 45 11.56 4.92 -13.27
C VAL A 45 10.29 5.78 -13.29
N ASN A 46 9.25 5.28 -13.96
CA ASN A 46 7.95 5.91 -13.98
C ASN A 46 7.05 5.36 -12.88
N LEU A 47 6.09 6.18 -12.44
CA LEU A 47 5.08 5.73 -11.49
C LEU A 47 4.22 4.61 -12.10
N HIS A 48 3.85 3.65 -11.27
CA HIS A 48 3.00 2.50 -11.60
C HIS A 48 3.56 1.51 -12.63
N GLN A 49 4.73 1.80 -13.20
CA GLN A 49 5.43 0.88 -14.10
C GLN A 49 6.11 -0.22 -13.28
N VAL A 50 5.89 -1.47 -13.68
CA VAL A 50 6.66 -2.62 -13.16
C VAL A 50 7.95 -2.71 -13.96
N ILE A 51 9.07 -2.72 -13.27
CA ILE A 51 10.41 -2.82 -13.84
C ILE A 51 11.00 -4.14 -13.38
N LYS A 52 11.32 -5.00 -14.33
CA LYS A 52 12.10 -6.20 -14.09
C LYS A 52 13.58 -5.83 -14.12
N VAL A 53 14.25 -6.03 -12.99
CA VAL A 53 15.69 -5.78 -12.86
C VAL A 53 16.46 -7.02 -13.32
N ASP A 54 15.98 -8.20 -12.94
CA ASP A 54 16.43 -9.52 -13.37
C ASP A 54 15.25 -10.51 -13.32
N ASP A 55 15.52 -11.80 -13.38
CA ASP A 55 14.47 -12.83 -13.42
C ASP A 55 13.67 -12.93 -12.11
N ASP A 56 14.26 -12.56 -10.98
CA ASP A 56 13.65 -12.67 -9.65
C ASP A 56 13.21 -11.32 -9.09
N LEU A 57 13.87 -10.22 -9.47
CA LEU A 57 13.69 -8.89 -8.87
C LEU A 57 12.81 -7.98 -9.72
N GLU A 58 11.67 -7.60 -9.17
CA GLU A 58 10.76 -6.61 -9.74
C GLU A 58 10.59 -5.41 -8.80
N ILE A 59 10.52 -4.21 -9.39
CA ILE A 59 10.31 -2.96 -8.67
C ILE A 59 9.14 -2.20 -9.28
N LYS A 60 8.27 -1.64 -8.43
CA LYS A 60 7.17 -0.76 -8.83
C LYS A 60 7.14 0.48 -7.95
N ALA A 61 7.11 1.66 -8.56
CA ALA A 61 7.03 2.94 -7.86
C ALA A 61 5.59 3.44 -7.76
N TYR A 62 5.20 3.95 -6.58
CA TYR A 62 3.91 4.58 -6.32
C TYR A 62 4.09 6.02 -5.87
N TYR A 63 3.13 6.87 -6.15
CA TYR A 63 3.18 8.27 -5.79
C TYR A 63 3.10 8.48 -4.27
N ALA A 64 4.07 9.18 -3.69
CA ALA A 64 4.14 9.41 -2.25
C ALA A 64 3.53 10.76 -1.78
N GLY A 65 3.45 11.77 -2.64
CA GLY A 65 2.83 13.06 -2.31
C GLY A 65 3.56 13.91 -1.29
N HIS A 66 4.78 13.54 -0.90
CA HIS A 66 5.58 14.24 0.12
C HIS A 66 6.31 15.47 -0.45
N VAL A 67 7.15 15.24 -1.42
CA VAL A 67 7.87 16.27 -2.20
C VAL A 67 7.88 15.88 -3.68
N LEU A 68 8.34 16.80 -4.54
CA LEU A 68 8.42 16.54 -5.97
C LEU A 68 9.36 15.36 -6.25
N GLY A 69 8.84 14.32 -6.88
CA GLY A 69 9.59 13.11 -7.21
C GLY A 69 9.56 12.01 -6.13
N ALA A 70 9.06 12.29 -4.92
CA ALA A 70 8.95 11.29 -3.88
C ALA A 70 8.03 10.13 -4.30
N ALA A 71 8.48 8.91 -4.07
CA ALA A 71 7.76 7.69 -4.41
C ALA A 71 7.92 6.62 -3.34
N MET A 72 6.88 5.83 -3.15
CA MET A 72 6.92 4.58 -2.40
C MET A 72 7.32 3.47 -3.35
N PHE A 73 8.09 2.50 -2.89
CA PHE A 73 8.59 1.41 -3.73
C PHE A 73 8.11 0.06 -3.22
N ARG A 74 7.45 -0.68 -4.10
CA ARG A 74 7.26 -2.11 -3.92
C ARG A 74 8.42 -2.84 -4.57
N VAL A 75 9.06 -3.72 -3.81
CA VAL A 75 10.14 -4.61 -4.27
C VAL A 75 9.62 -6.04 -4.13
N ARG A 76 9.73 -6.83 -5.17
CA ARG A 76 9.39 -8.25 -5.17
C ARG A 76 10.60 -9.07 -5.57
N VAL A 77 10.92 -10.08 -4.78
CA VAL A 77 11.98 -11.05 -5.05
C VAL A 77 11.36 -12.45 -5.02
N GLY A 78 11.28 -13.09 -6.16
CA GLY A 78 10.57 -14.36 -6.29
C GLY A 78 9.10 -14.23 -5.83
N SER A 79 8.74 -14.97 -4.78
CA SER A 79 7.40 -14.95 -4.16
C SER A 79 7.22 -13.88 -3.08
N GLU A 80 8.30 -13.33 -2.55
CA GLU A 80 8.28 -12.38 -1.43
C GLU A 80 8.22 -10.95 -1.92
N SER A 81 7.53 -10.09 -1.18
CA SER A 81 7.40 -8.69 -1.54
C SER A 81 7.40 -7.78 -0.32
N LEU A 82 8.03 -6.64 -0.47
CA LEU A 82 8.00 -5.57 0.52
C LEU A 82 7.57 -4.24 -0.13
N VAL A 83 7.00 -3.37 0.69
CA VAL A 83 6.76 -1.97 0.34
C VAL A 83 7.54 -1.10 1.32
N TYR A 84 8.37 -0.21 0.78
CA TYR A 84 9.02 0.87 1.52
C TYR A 84 8.38 2.19 1.15
N THR A 85 7.78 2.87 2.12
CA THR A 85 7.04 4.09 1.84
C THR A 85 7.94 5.31 1.66
N GLY A 86 9.11 5.33 2.30
CA GLY A 86 9.76 6.59 2.59
C GLY A 86 8.78 7.52 3.31
N ASP A 87 8.97 8.82 3.19
CA ASP A 87 8.01 9.80 3.68
C ASP A 87 6.88 10.00 2.67
N TYR A 88 5.64 10.06 3.15
CA TYR A 88 4.47 10.20 2.28
C TYR A 88 3.36 11.05 2.92
N ASN A 89 2.45 11.53 2.09
CA ASN A 89 1.33 12.37 2.54
C ASN A 89 0.01 11.87 1.97
N MET A 90 -0.88 11.39 2.83
CA MET A 90 -2.21 10.93 2.44
C MET A 90 -3.22 12.07 2.21
N THR A 91 -2.84 13.31 2.54
CA THR A 91 -3.67 14.50 2.33
C THR A 91 -3.13 15.31 1.14
N PRO A 92 -3.92 15.61 0.11
CA PRO A 92 -3.43 16.37 -1.03
C PRO A 92 -3.07 17.80 -0.62
N ASP A 93 -1.90 18.25 -1.05
CA ASP A 93 -1.44 19.61 -0.89
C ASP A 93 -1.96 20.54 -1.99
N ARG A 94 -1.62 21.83 -1.94
CA ARG A 94 -2.00 22.79 -2.99
C ARG A 94 -1.29 22.49 -4.31
N HIS A 95 -0.11 21.89 -4.25
CA HIS A 95 0.73 21.62 -5.41
C HIS A 95 0.94 20.14 -5.72
N LEU A 96 0.84 19.25 -4.72
CA LEU A 96 1.01 17.81 -4.90
C LEU A 96 -0.28 17.06 -4.59
N GLY A 97 -0.45 15.88 -5.20
CA GLY A 97 -1.52 14.95 -4.90
C GLY A 97 -1.31 14.19 -3.58
N ALA A 98 -2.31 13.44 -3.17
CA ALA A 98 -2.18 12.49 -2.06
C ALA A 98 -1.41 11.24 -2.50
N ALA A 99 -0.73 10.60 -1.54
CA ALA A 99 -0.14 9.28 -1.76
C ALA A 99 -1.22 8.26 -2.12
N TRP A 100 -0.86 7.33 -2.99
CA TRP A 100 -1.74 6.25 -3.41
C TRP A 100 -0.97 4.95 -3.63
N ILE A 101 -1.55 3.85 -3.20
CA ILE A 101 -1.03 2.50 -3.40
C ILE A 101 -2.19 1.55 -3.71
N ASP A 102 -1.95 0.54 -4.54
CA ASP A 102 -2.91 -0.53 -4.79
C ASP A 102 -2.92 -1.57 -3.65
N LYS A 103 -3.91 -2.45 -3.68
CA LYS A 103 -4.03 -3.58 -2.77
C LYS A 103 -3.02 -4.67 -3.14
N CYS A 104 -1.75 -4.43 -2.87
CA CYS A 104 -0.65 -5.30 -3.28
C CYS A 104 -0.29 -6.40 -2.26
N ARG A 105 -0.83 -6.36 -1.06
CA ARG A 105 -0.65 -7.35 0.03
C ARG A 105 0.82 -7.77 0.23
N PRO A 106 1.73 -6.83 0.51
CA PRO A 106 3.13 -7.17 0.67
C PRO A 106 3.34 -8.01 1.94
N ASP A 107 4.38 -8.84 1.94
CA ASP A 107 4.78 -9.58 3.13
C ASP A 107 5.25 -8.66 4.24
N LEU A 108 5.84 -7.51 3.87
CA LEU A 108 6.27 -6.46 4.78
C LEU A 108 5.96 -5.07 4.22
N LEU A 109 5.34 -4.22 5.05
CA LEU A 109 5.24 -2.78 4.83
C LEU A 109 6.19 -2.07 5.80
N ILE A 110 7.20 -1.37 5.29
CA ILE A 110 8.07 -0.47 6.07
C ILE A 110 7.55 0.94 5.88
N THR A 111 7.07 1.58 6.94
CA THR A 111 6.41 2.89 6.88
C THR A 111 6.99 3.88 7.88
N GLU A 112 7.02 5.17 7.48
CA GLU A 112 7.29 6.26 8.42
C GLU A 112 6.26 6.31 9.55
N SER A 113 6.66 6.92 10.66
CA SER A 113 5.82 7.12 11.85
C SER A 113 6.06 8.47 12.55
N THR A 114 6.45 9.49 11.78
CA THR A 114 6.78 10.84 12.27
C THR A 114 5.67 11.43 13.14
N TYR A 115 4.41 11.27 12.72
CA TYR A 115 3.23 11.74 13.44
C TYR A 115 2.33 10.59 13.94
N ALA A 116 2.94 9.57 14.51
CA ALA A 116 2.29 8.34 14.97
C ALA A 116 1.08 8.52 15.91
N THR A 117 1.05 9.60 16.70
CA THR A 117 -0.03 9.87 17.66
C THR A 117 -0.83 11.14 17.34
N THR A 118 -0.50 11.84 16.26
CA THR A 118 -1.13 13.11 15.89
C THR A 118 -2.21 12.89 14.86
N ILE A 119 -3.39 13.46 15.08
CA ILE A 119 -4.44 13.63 14.07
C ILE A 119 -4.53 15.11 13.78
N ARG A 120 -4.34 15.50 12.54
CA ARG A 120 -4.30 16.91 12.15
C ARG A 120 -5.69 17.45 11.86
N ASP A 121 -5.88 18.73 12.18
CA ASP A 121 -7.06 19.48 11.76
C ASP A 121 -7.21 19.50 10.24
N SER A 122 -8.43 19.76 9.77
CA SER A 122 -8.68 19.87 8.35
C SER A 122 -7.77 20.91 7.69
N LYS A 123 -7.32 20.63 6.47
CA LYS A 123 -6.46 21.53 5.69
C LYS A 123 -7.04 22.95 5.62
N ARG A 124 -8.35 23.06 5.36
CA ARG A 124 -9.03 24.37 5.26
C ARG A 124 -8.97 25.17 6.55
N CYS A 125 -9.09 24.51 7.70
CA CYS A 125 -9.00 25.15 9.01
C CYS A 125 -7.59 25.70 9.26
N ARG A 126 -6.58 24.87 9.03
CA ARG A 126 -5.16 25.23 9.18
C ARG A 126 -4.73 26.39 8.28
N GLU A 127 -5.13 26.34 6.99
CA GLU A 127 -4.84 27.40 6.02
C GLU A 127 -5.49 28.74 6.41
N ARG A 128 -6.76 28.69 6.85
CA ARG A 128 -7.48 29.89 7.31
C ARG A 128 -6.83 30.51 8.56
N ASP A 129 -6.48 29.69 9.54
CA ASP A 129 -5.84 30.15 10.77
C ASP A 129 -4.45 30.74 10.50
N PHE A 130 -3.67 30.08 9.62
CA PHE A 130 -2.37 30.58 9.17
C PHE A 130 -2.49 31.97 8.53
N LEU A 131 -3.36 32.11 7.54
CA LEU A 131 -3.55 33.37 6.84
C LEU A 131 -4.03 34.48 7.76
N LYS A 132 -4.95 34.16 8.68
CA LYS A 132 -5.43 35.11 9.69
C LYS A 132 -4.30 35.60 10.57
N LYS A 133 -3.48 34.72 11.15
CA LYS A 133 -2.36 35.09 12.03
C LYS A 133 -1.32 35.94 11.30
N VAL A 134 -0.97 35.57 10.05
CA VAL A 134 -0.06 36.34 9.22
C VAL A 134 -0.64 37.73 8.96
N HIS A 135 -1.90 37.83 8.56
CA HIS A 135 -2.59 39.11 8.29
C HIS A 135 -2.61 40.00 9.52
N ASP A 136 -3.10 39.49 10.65
CA ASP A 136 -3.21 40.24 11.92
C ASP A 136 -1.85 40.78 12.39
N CYS A 137 -0.76 40.03 12.15
CA CYS A 137 0.59 40.48 12.51
C CYS A 137 1.08 41.62 11.61
N VAL A 138 0.95 41.49 10.29
CA VAL A 138 1.43 42.51 9.35
C VAL A 138 0.58 43.79 9.40
N GLU A 139 -0.72 43.66 9.69
CA GLU A 139 -1.62 44.80 9.88
C GLU A 139 -1.23 45.65 11.11
N LYS A 140 -0.71 45.00 12.17
CA LYS A 140 -0.15 45.67 13.36
C LYS A 140 1.27 46.22 13.15
N GLY A 141 1.81 46.14 11.92
CA GLY A 141 3.15 46.61 11.60
C GLY A 141 4.28 45.60 11.92
N GLY A 142 3.94 44.38 12.34
CA GLY A 142 4.91 43.35 12.71
C GLY A 142 5.51 42.61 11.50
N LYS A 143 6.62 41.94 11.75
CA LYS A 143 7.30 41.08 10.78
C LYS A 143 6.99 39.60 11.06
N VAL A 144 6.77 38.80 10.02
CA VAL A 144 6.50 37.37 10.13
C VAL A 144 7.66 36.57 9.53
N LEU A 145 8.28 35.73 10.36
CA LEU A 145 9.29 34.78 9.92
C LEU A 145 8.68 33.37 9.80
N ILE A 146 8.89 32.69 8.67
CA ILE A 146 8.42 31.33 8.40
C ILE A 146 9.62 30.50 7.97
N PRO A 147 10.26 29.75 8.87
CA PRO A 147 11.34 28.83 8.53
C PRO A 147 10.81 27.65 7.72
N VAL A 148 11.28 27.46 6.48
CA VAL A 148 10.83 26.40 5.57
C VAL A 148 11.99 25.82 4.79
N PHE A 149 11.87 24.54 4.39
CA PHE A 149 12.78 23.97 3.40
C PHE A 149 12.46 24.52 2.01
N ALA A 150 13.49 24.63 1.17
CA ALA A 150 13.37 25.22 -0.16
C ALA A 150 12.50 24.37 -1.12
N LEU A 151 12.36 23.08 -0.85
CA LEU A 151 11.56 22.15 -1.66
C LEU A 151 10.38 21.60 -0.82
N GLY A 152 9.18 21.56 -1.39
CA GLY A 152 7.98 21.00 -0.80
C GLY A 152 7.15 22.05 -0.04
N ARG A 153 7.37 22.23 1.26
CA ARG A 153 6.55 23.15 2.08
C ARG A 153 6.61 24.61 1.65
N ALA A 154 7.76 25.05 1.17
CA ALA A 154 7.90 26.39 0.64
C ALA A 154 6.90 26.67 -0.48
N GLN A 155 6.79 25.79 -1.46
CA GLN A 155 5.87 25.95 -2.59
C GLN A 155 4.40 25.94 -2.15
N GLU A 156 4.04 25.08 -1.19
CA GLU A 156 2.70 25.06 -0.59
C GLU A 156 2.32 26.41 0.02
N LEU A 157 3.20 26.94 0.88
CA LEU A 157 2.96 28.20 1.57
C LEU A 157 3.07 29.41 0.63
N CYS A 158 3.98 29.39 -0.35
CA CYS A 158 4.07 30.45 -1.35
C CYS A 158 2.79 30.54 -2.18
N ILE A 159 2.25 29.42 -2.69
CA ILE A 159 0.98 29.42 -3.42
C ILE A 159 -0.17 29.92 -2.55
N LEU A 160 -0.19 29.54 -1.26
CA LEU A 160 -1.20 29.97 -0.32
C LEU A 160 -1.15 31.48 -0.09
N LEU A 161 0.04 32.04 0.19
CA LEU A 161 0.25 33.47 0.39
C LEU A 161 0.00 34.27 -0.88
N GLU A 162 0.55 33.86 -2.03
CA GLU A 162 0.35 34.53 -3.33
C GLU A 162 -1.14 34.68 -3.64
N THR A 163 -1.91 33.58 -3.50
CA THR A 163 -3.35 33.59 -3.74
C THR A 163 -4.10 34.51 -2.77
N TYR A 164 -3.65 34.57 -1.52
CA TYR A 164 -4.26 35.42 -0.50
C TYR A 164 -3.93 36.89 -0.73
N TRP A 165 -2.66 37.25 -1.00
CA TRP A 165 -2.20 38.61 -1.29
C TRP A 165 -2.93 39.20 -2.50
N GLU A 166 -3.07 38.44 -3.56
CA GLU A 166 -3.81 38.84 -4.76
C GLU A 166 -5.29 39.10 -4.44
N ARG A 167 -5.95 38.19 -3.73
CA ARG A 167 -7.37 38.31 -3.37
C ARG A 167 -7.65 39.49 -2.45
N MET A 168 -6.77 39.74 -1.47
CA MET A 168 -6.94 40.80 -0.47
C MET A 168 -6.27 42.14 -0.90
N ASN A 169 -5.65 42.16 -2.09
CA ASN A 169 -4.91 43.31 -2.61
C ASN A 169 -3.88 43.90 -1.61
N LEU A 170 -3.18 43.02 -0.87
CA LEU A 170 -2.20 43.44 0.15
C LEU A 170 -0.94 43.99 -0.52
N LYS A 171 -0.39 45.07 0.09
CA LYS A 171 0.84 45.74 -0.37
C LYS A 171 2.07 45.40 0.45
N VAL A 172 1.89 44.71 1.57
CA VAL A 172 2.99 44.24 2.44
C VAL A 172 3.91 43.31 1.63
N PRO A 173 5.24 43.55 1.63
CA PRO A 173 6.15 42.69 0.88
C PRO A 173 6.24 41.28 1.47
N VAL A 174 6.23 40.29 0.60
CA VAL A 174 6.52 38.89 0.91
C VAL A 174 7.83 38.51 0.23
N PHE A 175 8.73 37.95 1.01
CA PHE A 175 10.04 37.55 0.52
C PHE A 175 10.29 36.08 0.72
N PHE A 176 11.09 35.51 -0.17
CA PHE A 176 11.59 34.17 -0.03
C PHE A 176 13.11 34.13 -0.28
N SER A 177 13.84 33.36 0.53
CA SER A 177 15.30 33.24 0.39
C SER A 177 15.69 32.76 -1.00
N MET A 178 16.64 33.50 -1.63
CA MET A 178 17.08 33.28 -3.02
C MET A 178 17.95 32.01 -3.19
N GLY A 179 18.17 31.63 -4.42
CA GLY A 179 19.11 30.58 -4.82
C GLY A 179 18.45 29.23 -5.05
N LEU A 180 18.45 28.34 -4.07
CA LEU A 180 17.92 26.98 -4.23
C LEU A 180 16.41 26.96 -4.48
N THR A 181 15.70 27.95 -3.98
CA THR A 181 14.24 28.11 -4.15
C THR A 181 13.83 28.38 -5.59
N GLU A 182 14.55 29.26 -6.28
CA GLU A 182 14.28 29.55 -7.70
C GLU A 182 14.51 28.30 -8.54
N LYS A 183 15.59 27.56 -8.24
CA LYS A 183 15.87 26.28 -8.88
C LYS A 183 14.75 25.28 -8.59
N ALA A 184 14.29 25.18 -7.34
CA ALA A 184 13.18 24.30 -6.98
C ALA A 184 11.90 24.64 -7.75
N ASN A 185 11.53 25.93 -7.86
CA ASN A 185 10.36 26.36 -8.63
C ASN A 185 10.48 25.99 -10.12
N ASN A 186 11.69 26.11 -10.71
CA ASN A 186 11.92 25.68 -12.08
C ASN A 186 11.73 24.17 -12.26
N TYR A 187 12.11 23.34 -11.29
CA TYR A 187 11.83 21.91 -11.33
C TYR A 187 10.34 21.60 -11.24
N TYR A 188 9.56 22.34 -10.43
CA TYR A 188 8.10 22.19 -10.41
C TYR A 188 7.46 22.55 -11.75
N LYS A 189 7.98 23.56 -12.46
CA LYS A 189 7.55 23.90 -13.82
C LYS A 189 7.91 22.81 -14.83
N MET A 190 9.12 22.28 -14.75
CA MET A 190 9.62 21.22 -15.64
C MET A 190 8.84 19.90 -15.46
N PHE A 191 8.56 19.53 -14.20
CA PHE A 191 7.86 18.32 -13.84
C PHE A 191 6.40 18.57 -13.45
N ILE A 192 5.72 19.44 -14.16
CA ILE A 192 4.33 19.82 -13.88
C ILE A 192 3.37 18.63 -13.83
N THR A 193 3.66 17.57 -14.59
CA THR A 193 2.87 16.33 -14.60
C THR A 193 2.86 15.61 -13.26
N TRP A 194 3.81 15.89 -12.36
CA TRP A 194 3.90 15.34 -11.01
C TRP A 194 3.08 16.13 -9.99
N THR A 195 2.56 17.28 -10.37
CA THR A 195 1.70 18.09 -9.51
C THR A 195 0.26 17.55 -9.50
N ASN A 196 -0.57 18.09 -8.63
CA ASN A 196 -1.98 17.70 -8.57
C ASN A 196 -2.75 18.14 -9.84
N GLU A 197 -3.92 17.54 -10.03
CA GLU A 197 -4.74 17.77 -11.22
C GLU A 197 -5.14 19.25 -11.39
N LYS A 198 -5.40 19.95 -10.28
CA LYS A 198 -5.79 21.37 -10.32
C LYS A 198 -4.67 22.23 -10.91
N ILE A 199 -3.44 22.06 -10.45
CA ILE A 199 -2.26 22.78 -10.98
C ILE A 199 -2.07 22.45 -12.46
N ARG A 200 -2.14 21.17 -12.84
CA ARG A 200 -1.97 20.76 -14.24
C ARG A 200 -3.00 21.39 -15.18
N LYS A 201 -4.27 21.43 -14.76
CA LYS A 201 -5.35 22.04 -15.56
C LYS A 201 -5.18 23.55 -15.73
N THR A 202 -4.72 24.25 -14.70
CA THR A 202 -4.56 25.71 -14.74
C THR A 202 -3.22 26.17 -15.30
N PHE A 203 -2.27 25.27 -15.50
CA PHE A 203 -0.88 25.62 -15.87
C PHE A 203 -0.78 26.36 -17.21
N VAL A 204 -1.64 26.03 -18.18
CA VAL A 204 -1.68 26.67 -19.50
C VAL A 204 -2.13 28.13 -19.40
N GLU A 205 -3.13 28.40 -18.53
CA GLU A 205 -3.67 29.74 -18.34
C GLU A 205 -2.85 30.55 -17.34
N ARG A 206 -2.41 29.91 -16.28
CA ARG A 206 -1.67 30.52 -15.17
C ARG A 206 -0.70 29.52 -14.55
N ASN A 207 0.57 29.84 -14.62
CA ASN A 207 1.59 29.09 -13.89
C ASN A 207 1.61 29.48 -12.41
N MET A 208 1.19 28.57 -11.53
CA MET A 208 1.10 28.80 -10.08
C MET A 208 2.48 28.93 -9.40
N PHE A 209 3.58 28.68 -10.10
CA PHE A 209 4.96 28.85 -9.59
C PHE A 209 5.62 30.14 -10.09
N ASP A 210 4.91 31.00 -10.82
CA ASP A 210 5.31 32.36 -11.17
C ASP A 210 4.64 33.34 -10.21
N PHE A 211 5.35 33.65 -9.14
CA PHE A 211 4.86 34.53 -8.07
C PHE A 211 5.03 35.99 -8.45
N LYS A 212 3.96 36.79 -8.30
CA LYS A 212 3.95 38.24 -8.53
C LYS A 212 4.23 39.02 -7.25
N HIS A 213 3.70 38.54 -6.12
CA HIS A 213 3.81 39.20 -4.82
C HIS A 213 5.02 38.73 -4.01
N ILE A 214 5.58 37.56 -4.31
CA ILE A 214 6.72 36.98 -3.58
C ILE A 214 8.00 37.30 -4.35
N LYS A 215 8.91 38.03 -3.68
CA LYS A 215 10.19 38.47 -4.23
C LYS A 215 11.36 37.77 -3.57
N GLY A 216 12.53 37.83 -4.22
CA GLY A 216 13.78 37.37 -3.62
C GLY A 216 14.15 38.17 -2.38
N PHE A 217 14.61 37.50 -1.33
CA PHE A 217 15.04 38.14 -0.08
C PHE A 217 16.52 38.45 -0.12
N ASP A 218 16.87 39.71 0.12
CA ASP A 218 18.26 40.14 0.35
C ASP A 218 18.52 40.33 1.85
N LYS A 219 19.75 40.01 2.30
CA LYS A 219 20.11 40.13 3.72
C LYS A 219 20.01 41.55 4.26
N SER A 220 20.21 42.57 3.42
CA SER A 220 20.04 43.98 3.80
C SER A 220 18.62 44.28 4.29
N TYR A 221 17.61 43.53 3.86
CA TYR A 221 16.21 43.73 4.25
C TYR A 221 15.91 43.32 5.68
N ILE A 222 16.81 42.63 6.38
CA ILE A 222 16.63 42.26 7.81
C ILE A 222 16.36 43.49 8.66
N GLN A 223 17.11 44.59 8.38
CA GLN A 223 17.03 45.86 9.14
C GLN A 223 15.99 46.82 8.59
N ASN A 224 15.34 46.53 7.45
CA ASN A 224 14.34 47.43 6.90
C ASN A 224 13.18 47.62 7.87
N PRO A 225 12.69 48.88 8.06
CA PRO A 225 11.52 49.15 8.88
C PRO A 225 10.24 48.66 8.20
N GLY A 226 9.17 48.51 9.02
CA GLY A 226 7.83 48.15 8.56
C GLY A 226 7.56 46.66 8.44
N PRO A 227 6.30 46.31 8.16
CA PRO A 227 5.84 44.92 8.10
C PRO A 227 6.37 44.20 6.88
N MET A 228 6.69 42.94 7.04
CA MET A 228 7.05 42.04 5.95
C MET A 228 6.83 40.59 6.36
N VAL A 229 6.66 39.71 5.38
CA VAL A 229 6.64 38.28 5.57
C VAL A 229 7.86 37.64 4.89
N VAL A 230 8.63 36.85 5.62
CA VAL A 230 9.84 36.21 5.08
C VAL A 230 9.76 34.70 5.26
N LEU A 231 9.75 33.98 4.14
CA LEU A 231 9.99 32.54 4.12
C LEU A 231 11.51 32.35 3.96
N SER A 232 12.12 31.66 4.90
CA SER A 232 13.58 31.52 4.92
C SER A 232 14.01 30.10 5.20
N THR A 233 15.03 29.65 4.48
CA THR A 233 15.56 28.30 4.67
C THR A 233 16.56 28.27 5.83
N PRO A 234 16.63 27.15 6.58
CA PRO A 234 17.62 26.96 7.62
C PRO A 234 19.06 26.75 7.08
N GLY A 235 19.27 26.86 5.78
CA GLY A 235 20.60 26.80 5.15
C GLY A 235 21.16 25.40 4.95
N ILE A 236 20.40 24.36 5.31
CA ILE A 236 20.73 22.95 5.03
C ILE A 236 19.44 22.29 4.55
N ILE A 237 19.44 21.79 3.33
CA ILE A 237 18.44 20.83 2.91
C ILE A 237 18.98 19.46 3.32
N LEU A 238 18.40 18.89 4.34
CA LEU A 238 18.53 17.46 4.55
C LEU A 238 17.38 16.78 3.80
N PHE A 239 17.75 16.06 2.80
CA PHE A 239 16.99 14.91 2.37
C PHE A 239 17.06 13.89 3.49
N ASP A 240 15.95 13.27 3.80
CA ASP A 240 15.95 12.09 4.63
C ASP A 240 16.91 11.07 4.01
N ILE A 241 18.03 10.89 4.67
CA ILE A 241 19.11 9.99 4.27
C ILE A 241 18.61 8.54 4.12
N LEU A 242 17.47 8.22 4.73
CA LEU A 242 16.84 6.90 4.62
C LEU A 242 16.50 6.51 3.17
N THR A 243 16.16 7.46 2.30
CA THR A 243 15.96 7.15 0.87
C THR A 243 17.29 6.80 0.18
N ILE A 244 18.41 7.35 0.66
CA ILE A 244 19.76 7.07 0.15
C ILE A 244 20.35 5.82 0.83
N GLU A 245 20.09 5.58 2.10
CA GLU A 245 20.54 4.36 2.81
C GLU A 245 19.92 3.08 2.26
N PHE A 246 18.65 3.14 1.85
CA PHE A 246 18.01 1.99 1.21
C PHE A 246 18.68 1.62 -0.12
N TYR A 247 19.10 2.60 -0.90
CA TYR A 247 19.86 2.38 -2.14
C TYR A 247 21.27 1.82 -1.91
N ASN A 248 21.95 2.26 -0.86
CA ASN A 248 23.29 1.80 -0.55
C ASN A 248 23.34 0.39 0.05
N LYS A 249 22.28 -0.07 0.73
CA LYS A 249 22.21 -1.44 1.29
C LYS A 249 22.02 -2.53 0.24
N ILE A 250 21.40 -2.24 -0.89
CA ILE A 250 21.27 -3.23 -1.98
C ILE A 250 22.56 -3.37 -2.79
N THR A 251 23.37 -2.31 -2.89
CA THR A 251 24.58 -2.30 -3.75
C THR A 251 25.90 -2.29 -3.01
N THR A 252 25.96 -2.04 -1.70
CA THR A 252 27.24 -1.98 -0.98
C THR A 252 27.06 -2.43 0.47
N TYR A 253 27.21 -3.69 0.70
CA TYR A 253 27.49 -4.27 2.01
C TYR A 253 28.91 -3.86 2.40
N LEU A 254 29.12 -2.89 3.17
CA LEU A 254 30.31 -2.37 3.83
C LEU A 254 30.59 -0.90 3.44
N PHE A 255 30.51 -0.05 4.39
CA PHE A 255 31.30 1.17 4.60
C PHE A 255 30.58 2.43 5.05
N LEU A 256 29.31 2.44 5.48
CA LEU A 256 28.74 3.70 5.99
C LEU A 256 27.98 3.62 7.33
N THR A 257 28.25 2.61 8.15
CA THR A 257 27.57 2.46 9.45
C THR A 257 28.26 3.16 10.63
N THR A 258 29.39 3.83 10.46
CA THR A 258 30.19 4.25 11.63
C THR A 258 30.33 5.74 11.90
N TYR A 259 29.98 6.65 11.01
CA TYR A 259 30.15 8.08 11.32
C TYR A 259 29.23 9.00 10.50
N ILE A 260 27.95 9.05 10.84
CA ILE A 260 27.17 10.26 10.60
C ILE A 260 26.83 10.83 11.98
N PRO A 261 27.59 11.83 12.45
CA PRO A 261 27.16 12.53 13.65
C PRO A 261 25.78 13.10 13.38
N ASN A 262 24.90 12.99 14.36
CA ASN A 262 23.51 13.45 14.37
C ASN A 262 23.39 14.88 13.79
N TYR A 263 23.28 15.00 12.46
CA TYR A 263 22.93 16.26 11.81
C TYR A 263 21.42 16.47 11.92
N TYR A 264 21.00 16.85 13.11
CA TYR A 264 19.64 17.26 13.36
C TYR A 264 19.38 18.60 12.68
N THR A 265 18.74 18.55 11.56
CA THR A 265 18.28 19.73 10.83
C THR A 265 16.87 20.08 11.23
N GLY A 266 16.70 20.33 12.51
CA GLY A 266 15.49 20.96 12.98
C GLY A 266 15.41 22.40 12.48
N MET A 267 14.21 22.92 12.34
CA MET A 267 13.98 24.31 11.98
C MET A 267 14.65 25.27 12.99
N LEU A 268 15.21 26.37 12.50
CA LEU A 268 16.02 27.34 13.26
C LEU A 268 17.31 26.76 13.86
N HIS A 269 17.95 25.83 13.21
CA HIS A 269 19.25 25.34 13.68
C HIS A 269 20.45 26.11 13.09
N GLY A 270 20.26 26.81 11.99
CA GLY A 270 21.32 27.54 11.30
C GLY A 270 20.80 28.37 10.12
N GLY A 271 21.73 28.83 9.30
CA GLY A 271 21.42 29.53 8.06
C GLY A 271 20.78 30.91 8.22
N LEU A 272 20.10 31.33 7.15
CA LEU A 272 19.47 32.66 7.10
C LEU A 272 18.30 32.80 8.07
N SER A 273 17.51 31.73 8.25
CA SER A 273 16.36 31.77 9.15
C SER A 273 16.76 32.03 10.61
N LEU A 274 17.88 31.47 11.08
CA LEU A 274 18.40 31.73 12.42
C LEU A 274 18.93 33.16 12.53
N GLN A 275 19.61 33.71 11.52
CA GLN A 275 20.09 35.08 11.51
C GLN A 275 18.93 36.08 11.59
N ILE A 276 17.88 35.89 10.80
CA ILE A 276 16.67 36.72 10.87
C ILE A 276 16.01 36.61 12.23
N PHE A 277 15.93 35.41 12.78
CA PHE A 277 15.34 35.18 14.10
C PHE A 277 16.14 35.89 15.20
N GLU A 278 17.48 35.82 15.20
CA GLU A 278 18.36 36.50 16.17
C GLU A 278 18.05 38.02 16.23
N GLU A 279 17.84 38.65 15.06
CA GLU A 279 17.56 40.09 14.96
C GLU A 279 16.10 40.47 15.33
N TRP A 280 15.14 39.60 15.01
CA TRP A 280 13.72 39.95 15.14
C TRP A 280 13.08 39.46 16.45
N CYS A 281 13.72 38.55 17.19
CA CYS A 281 13.11 37.86 18.33
C CYS A 281 12.84 38.77 19.53
N THR A 282 13.48 39.95 19.62
CA THR A 282 13.35 40.88 20.72
C THR A 282 12.10 41.78 20.65
N SER A 283 11.41 41.84 19.51
CA SER A 283 10.22 42.67 19.30
C SER A 283 8.93 41.86 19.52
N GLU A 284 8.05 42.36 20.35
CA GLU A 284 6.72 41.77 20.63
C GLU A 284 5.76 41.89 19.45
N GLN A 285 6.00 42.80 18.49
CA GLN A 285 5.19 42.97 17.30
C GLN A 285 5.44 41.86 16.28
N ASN A 286 6.60 41.23 16.36
CA ASN A 286 7.00 40.21 15.39
C ASN A 286 6.45 38.83 15.75
N MET A 287 6.35 37.98 14.73
CA MET A 287 5.88 36.61 14.86
C MET A 287 6.79 35.63 14.11
N ILE A 288 6.98 34.45 14.69
CA ILE A 288 7.52 33.32 14.00
C ILE A 288 6.45 32.21 13.90
N ILE A 289 6.27 31.63 12.70
CA ILE A 289 5.40 30.49 12.49
C ILE A 289 6.27 29.29 12.14
N MET A 290 6.24 28.26 12.97
CA MET A 290 6.93 26.99 12.77
C MET A 290 5.99 26.04 12.04
N PRO A 291 6.20 25.76 10.72
CA PRO A 291 5.23 25.00 9.92
C PRO A 291 5.38 23.49 10.01
N GLY A 292 6.30 22.98 10.80
CA GLY A 292 6.55 21.55 10.91
C GLY A 292 7.26 21.16 12.20
N TYR A 293 7.60 19.89 12.28
CA TYR A 293 8.27 19.29 13.42
C TYR A 293 9.65 19.93 13.66
N CYS A 294 9.99 20.16 14.91
CA CYS A 294 11.30 20.64 15.34
C CYS A 294 12.00 19.58 16.20
N VAL A 295 13.15 19.14 15.76
CA VAL A 295 13.94 18.13 16.45
C VAL A 295 14.44 18.63 17.80
N ALA A 296 14.46 17.75 18.81
CA ALA A 296 14.95 18.04 20.15
C ALA A 296 16.39 18.61 20.11
N GLY A 297 16.65 19.61 20.96
CA GLY A 297 17.96 20.30 21.03
C GLY A 297 18.11 21.50 20.09
N THR A 298 17.25 21.68 19.08
CA THR A 298 17.29 22.83 18.18
C THR A 298 16.67 24.08 18.81
N VAL A 299 17.02 25.28 18.28
CA VAL A 299 16.43 26.55 18.73
C VAL A 299 14.92 26.51 18.52
N GLY A 300 14.43 26.00 17.39
CA GLY A 300 13.01 25.86 17.12
C GLY A 300 12.28 25.03 18.18
N HIS A 301 12.85 23.90 18.59
CA HIS A 301 12.29 23.06 19.66
C HIS A 301 12.28 23.79 21.01
N LYS A 302 13.35 24.51 21.37
CA LYS A 302 13.42 25.26 22.61
C LYS A 302 12.33 26.34 22.71
N ILE A 303 12.14 27.13 21.64
CA ILE A 303 11.14 28.21 21.65
C ILE A 303 9.70 27.67 21.63
N LEU A 304 9.44 26.56 20.97
CA LEU A 304 8.13 25.89 20.99
C LEU A 304 7.79 25.35 22.38
N ASN A 305 8.79 24.92 23.14
CA ASN A 305 8.63 24.49 24.54
C ASN A 305 8.65 25.66 25.54
N GLY A 306 8.55 26.93 25.07
CA GLY A 306 8.40 28.11 25.92
C GLY A 306 9.72 28.68 26.47
N THR A 307 10.87 28.28 25.97
CA THR A 307 12.16 28.84 26.36
C THR A 307 12.25 30.32 25.90
N LYS A 308 12.31 31.23 26.83
CA LYS A 308 12.33 32.69 26.55
C LYS A 308 13.73 33.30 26.41
N LYS A 309 14.78 32.60 26.80
CA LYS A 309 16.17 33.10 26.70
C LYS A 309 16.99 32.13 25.90
N ILE A 310 17.56 32.56 24.77
CA ILE A 310 18.33 31.74 23.85
C ILE A 310 19.77 32.25 23.75
N GLU A 311 20.73 31.37 23.94
CA GLU A 311 22.14 31.64 23.67
C GLU A 311 22.44 31.24 22.21
N PHE A 312 22.65 32.24 21.34
CA PHE A 312 22.91 32.01 19.90
C PHE A 312 24.38 31.67 19.63
N LYS A 313 25.31 32.22 20.46
CA LYS A 313 26.75 31.99 20.32
C LYS A 313 27.34 31.76 21.71
N LYS A 314 28.19 30.73 21.82
CA LYS A 314 28.92 30.44 23.08
C LYS A 314 29.66 31.69 23.56
N GLY A 315 29.43 32.10 24.83
CA GLY A 315 30.11 33.25 25.45
C GLY A 315 29.44 34.61 25.18
N LYS A 316 28.31 34.67 24.44
CA LYS A 316 27.49 35.88 24.38
C LYS A 316 26.30 35.77 25.35
N PRO A 317 25.84 36.90 25.89
CA PRO A 317 24.66 36.88 26.78
C PRO A 317 23.43 36.34 26.03
N PRO A 318 22.58 35.56 26.72
CA PRO A 318 21.37 35.02 26.12
C PRO A 318 20.40 36.18 25.74
N VAL A 319 19.80 36.04 24.55
CA VAL A 319 18.83 37.03 24.04
C VAL A 319 17.43 36.61 24.47
N GLU A 320 16.62 37.57 24.90
CA GLU A 320 15.23 37.33 25.29
C GLU A 320 14.31 37.30 24.08
N VAL A 321 13.55 36.22 23.96
CA VAL A 321 12.55 36.03 22.90
C VAL A 321 11.22 36.62 23.35
N LYS A 322 10.86 37.77 22.78
CA LYS A 322 9.59 38.47 23.04
C LYS A 322 8.57 38.30 21.94
N MET A 323 9.04 37.95 20.72
CA MET A 323 8.16 37.71 19.56
C MET A 323 7.17 36.58 19.81
N SER A 324 6.01 36.64 19.14
CA SER A 324 4.99 35.59 19.16
C SER A 324 5.50 34.34 18.47
N VAL A 325 5.49 33.20 19.16
CA VAL A 325 5.88 31.88 18.60
C VAL A 325 4.63 31.06 18.35
N GLN A 326 4.41 30.67 17.11
CA GLN A 326 3.25 29.87 16.67
C GLN A 326 3.70 28.55 16.06
N TYR A 327 3.08 27.46 16.49
CA TYR A 327 3.21 26.17 15.81
C TYR A 327 1.99 25.94 14.92
N MET A 328 2.22 25.60 13.65
CA MET A 328 1.13 25.32 12.70
C MET A 328 1.55 24.17 11.76
N SER A 329 0.95 23.01 11.92
CA SER A 329 1.36 21.83 11.18
C SER A 329 0.99 21.89 9.69
N PHE A 330 1.96 22.29 8.88
CA PHE A 330 1.92 22.14 7.41
C PHE A 330 2.85 21.00 6.94
N SER A 331 3.02 19.99 7.79
CA SER A 331 3.90 18.86 7.47
C SER A 331 3.39 18.06 6.28
N ALA A 332 4.32 17.58 5.46
CA ALA A 332 4.06 16.70 4.32
C ALA A 332 4.09 15.21 4.69
N HIS A 333 4.25 14.87 5.97
CA HIS A 333 4.22 13.49 6.44
C HIS A 333 2.79 13.02 6.69
N ALA A 334 2.57 11.73 6.63
CA ALA A 334 1.30 11.14 7.05
C ALA A 334 1.09 11.34 8.56
N ASP A 335 -0.13 11.66 8.95
CA ASP A 335 -0.55 11.60 10.36
C ASP A 335 -1.02 10.18 10.72
N ALA A 336 -1.34 9.94 11.99
CA ALA A 336 -1.78 8.63 12.44
C ALA A 336 -2.93 8.07 11.59
N LYS A 337 -3.91 8.90 11.22
CA LYS A 337 -5.02 8.50 10.34
C LYS A 337 -4.53 8.11 8.95
N GLY A 338 -3.61 8.88 8.37
CA GLY A 338 -3.03 8.59 7.06
C GLY A 338 -2.23 7.29 7.05
N ILE A 339 -1.48 6.99 8.12
CA ILE A 339 -0.74 5.73 8.26
C ILE A 339 -1.71 4.54 8.30
N MET A 340 -2.73 4.60 9.15
CA MET A 340 -3.76 3.54 9.24
C MET A 340 -4.49 3.35 7.89
N GLN A 341 -4.77 4.45 7.19
CA GLN A 341 -5.41 4.41 5.87
C GLN A 341 -4.52 3.72 4.81
N LEU A 342 -3.21 3.99 4.79
CA LEU A 342 -2.29 3.33 3.87
C LEU A 342 -2.21 1.83 4.15
N ILE A 343 -2.12 1.42 5.41
CA ILE A 343 -2.13 0.01 5.83
C ILE A 343 -3.42 -0.67 5.35
N SER A 344 -4.57 -0.02 5.54
CA SER A 344 -5.86 -0.53 5.06
C SER A 344 -5.92 -0.69 3.53
N TYR A 345 -5.25 0.17 2.77
CA TYR A 345 -5.25 0.09 1.30
C TYR A 345 -4.37 -1.03 0.77
N CYS A 346 -3.15 -1.18 1.29
CA CYS A 346 -2.22 -2.18 0.77
C CYS A 346 -2.38 -3.57 1.43
N GLU A 347 -3.05 -3.67 2.58
CA GLU A 347 -3.30 -4.92 3.34
C GLU A 347 -2.03 -5.76 3.53
N PRO A 348 -0.98 -5.24 4.21
CA PRO A 348 0.26 -5.96 4.41
C PRO A 348 0.09 -7.12 5.40
N ARG A 349 0.94 -8.14 5.29
CA ARG A 349 1.00 -9.23 6.28
C ARG A 349 1.72 -8.82 7.57
N ASN A 350 2.74 -7.99 7.44
CA ASN A 350 3.53 -7.45 8.55
C ASN A 350 3.77 -5.96 8.33
N VAL A 351 3.89 -5.20 9.41
CA VAL A 351 4.21 -3.77 9.39
C VAL A 351 5.50 -3.51 10.17
N MET A 352 6.36 -2.66 9.65
CA MET A 352 7.54 -2.16 10.36
C MET A 352 7.48 -0.64 10.41
N LEU A 353 7.51 -0.10 11.62
CA LEU A 353 7.53 1.33 11.85
C LEU A 353 8.98 1.82 11.90
N VAL A 354 9.26 2.89 11.18
CA VAL A 354 10.56 3.58 11.16
C VAL A 354 10.31 5.09 11.22
N HIS A 355 11.38 5.90 11.36
CA HIS A 355 11.31 7.35 11.28
C HIS A 355 10.25 7.98 12.22
N GLY A 356 10.39 7.72 13.53
CA GLY A 356 9.49 8.26 14.55
C GLY A 356 10.12 8.21 15.95
N GLU A 357 9.45 8.86 16.92
CA GLU A 357 9.83 8.79 18.32
C GLU A 357 9.36 7.47 18.94
N ALA A 358 10.26 6.74 19.60
CA ALA A 358 9.99 5.40 20.13
C ALA A 358 8.70 5.28 20.94
N VAL A 359 8.44 6.25 21.85
CA VAL A 359 7.22 6.24 22.69
C VAL A 359 5.95 6.36 21.84
N LYS A 360 5.97 7.21 20.81
CA LYS A 360 4.84 7.40 19.89
C LYS A 360 4.65 6.21 18.96
N MET A 361 5.75 5.60 18.54
CA MET A 361 5.73 4.38 17.72
C MET A 361 5.13 3.20 18.47
N GLU A 362 5.45 3.03 19.76
CA GLU A 362 4.87 1.96 20.58
C GLU A 362 3.34 2.06 20.67
N PHE A 363 2.82 3.27 20.84
CA PHE A 363 1.39 3.52 20.81
C PHE A 363 0.76 3.13 19.45
N LEU A 364 1.39 3.54 18.35
CA LEU A 364 0.90 3.24 17.00
C LEU A 364 0.97 1.74 16.71
N LYS A 365 2.04 1.06 17.13
CA LYS A 365 2.22 -0.39 17.02
C LYS A 365 1.07 -1.15 17.70
N ALA A 366 0.71 -0.75 18.94
CA ALA A 366 -0.41 -1.37 19.65
C ALA A 366 -1.75 -1.18 18.89
N LYS A 367 -1.95 0.02 18.32
CA LYS A 367 -3.13 0.32 17.50
C LYS A 367 -3.21 -0.50 16.22
N ILE A 368 -2.10 -0.63 15.49
CA ILE A 368 -2.04 -1.42 14.26
C ILE A 368 -2.38 -2.89 14.55
N ARG A 369 -1.80 -3.47 15.60
CA ARG A 369 -2.09 -4.84 16.03
C ARG A 369 -3.57 -5.03 16.40
N GLN A 370 -4.13 -4.06 17.12
CA GLN A 370 -5.53 -4.10 17.54
C GLN A 370 -6.50 -4.03 16.36
N GLU A 371 -6.23 -3.14 15.37
CA GLU A 371 -7.17 -2.84 14.30
C GLU A 371 -7.05 -3.82 13.12
N PHE A 372 -5.83 -4.22 12.76
CA PHE A 372 -5.58 -5.05 11.58
C PHE A 372 -5.22 -6.50 11.90
N GLY A 373 -4.88 -6.82 13.16
CA GLY A 373 -4.47 -8.17 13.55
C GLY A 373 -3.14 -8.63 12.93
N VAL A 374 -2.29 -7.68 12.49
CA VAL A 374 -0.99 -7.97 11.87
C VAL A 374 0.15 -7.73 12.85
N GLU A 375 1.26 -8.48 12.66
CA GLU A 375 2.47 -8.22 13.45
C GLU A 375 3.09 -6.88 13.08
N CYS A 376 3.50 -6.13 14.12
CA CYS A 376 4.09 -4.82 13.95
C CYS A 376 5.44 -4.73 14.68
N TYR A 377 6.46 -4.35 13.94
CA TYR A 377 7.86 -4.24 14.39
C TYR A 377 8.28 -2.77 14.48
N MET A 378 9.22 -2.46 15.37
CA MET A 378 9.81 -1.12 15.50
C MET A 378 11.26 -1.23 15.96
N PRO A 379 12.16 -1.75 15.11
CA PRO A 379 13.56 -1.95 15.49
C PRO A 379 14.25 -0.60 15.76
N ALA A 380 15.10 -0.56 16.75
CA ALA A 380 15.99 0.56 17.00
C ALA A 380 17.08 0.65 15.92
N ASN A 381 17.76 1.79 15.83
CA ASN A 381 18.87 1.96 14.89
C ASN A 381 19.98 0.91 15.16
N GLY A 382 20.32 0.13 14.12
CA GLY A 382 21.28 -0.97 14.21
C GLY A 382 20.68 -2.31 14.67
N GLU A 383 19.42 -2.35 15.08
CA GLU A 383 18.73 -3.59 15.41
C GLU A 383 18.23 -4.31 14.16
N THR A 384 18.28 -5.64 14.18
CA THR A 384 17.78 -6.50 13.10
C THR A 384 16.50 -7.20 13.56
N ALA A 385 15.43 -7.05 12.77
CA ALA A 385 14.19 -7.80 12.95
C ALA A 385 14.08 -8.90 11.90
N THR A 386 13.84 -10.14 12.34
CA THR A 386 13.59 -11.28 11.45
C THR A 386 12.08 -11.45 11.28
N ILE A 387 11.61 -11.50 10.03
CA ILE A 387 10.21 -11.64 9.68
C ILE A 387 10.03 -12.94 8.91
N SER A 388 9.19 -13.81 9.45
CA SER A 388 8.86 -15.07 8.77
C SER A 388 7.76 -14.82 7.74
N THR A 389 8.03 -15.21 6.50
CA THR A 389 7.06 -15.16 5.40
C THR A 389 6.52 -16.55 5.12
N PRO A 390 5.21 -16.75 4.92
CA PRO A 390 4.70 -18.04 4.49
C PRO A 390 5.19 -18.33 3.08
N MET A 391 5.65 -19.52 2.86
CA MET A 391 6.03 -19.99 1.53
C MET A 391 4.78 -19.95 0.62
N THR A 392 4.81 -19.12 -0.42
CA THR A 392 3.74 -19.08 -1.43
C THR A 392 4.18 -19.86 -2.66
N ILE A 393 3.37 -20.83 -3.06
CA ILE A 393 3.61 -21.59 -4.28
C ILE A 393 2.63 -21.08 -5.34
N ASN A 394 3.16 -20.66 -6.48
CA ASN A 394 2.32 -20.20 -7.59
C ASN A 394 1.55 -21.37 -8.19
N ALA A 395 0.23 -21.24 -8.26
CA ALA A 395 -0.63 -22.23 -8.92
C ALA A 395 -1.29 -21.61 -10.15
N SER A 396 -1.23 -22.30 -11.27
CA SER A 396 -2.00 -21.95 -12.48
C SER A 396 -3.44 -22.41 -12.30
N VAL A 397 -4.40 -21.50 -12.49
CA VAL A 397 -5.83 -21.81 -12.38
C VAL A 397 -6.44 -21.90 -13.77
N SER A 398 -7.21 -22.96 -14.05
CA SER A 398 -7.92 -23.13 -15.32
C SER A 398 -8.91 -21.99 -15.55
N THR A 399 -8.87 -21.39 -16.74
CA THR A 399 -9.82 -20.34 -17.14
C THR A 399 -11.26 -20.83 -17.19
N LYS A 400 -11.47 -22.13 -17.47
CA LYS A 400 -12.76 -22.78 -17.45
C LYS A 400 -13.34 -22.77 -16.03
N LEU A 401 -12.56 -23.19 -15.04
CA LEU A 401 -12.96 -23.19 -13.64
C LEU A 401 -13.34 -21.78 -13.15
N LEU A 402 -12.58 -20.75 -13.57
CA LEU A 402 -12.88 -19.35 -13.25
C LEU A 402 -14.18 -18.85 -13.90
N ARG A 403 -14.49 -19.30 -15.13
CA ARG A 403 -15.74 -18.94 -15.82
C ARG A 403 -16.95 -19.60 -15.18
N GLU A 404 -16.88 -20.88 -14.87
CA GLU A 404 -17.96 -21.61 -14.19
C GLU A 404 -18.31 -20.97 -12.84
N GLU A 405 -17.31 -20.57 -12.06
CA GLU A 405 -17.52 -19.84 -10.81
C GLU A 405 -18.12 -18.43 -11.03
N ALA A 406 -17.74 -17.74 -12.10
CA ALA A 406 -18.30 -16.44 -12.45
C ALA A 406 -19.78 -16.56 -12.87
N GLU A 407 -20.14 -17.54 -13.68
CA GLU A 407 -21.53 -17.82 -14.11
C GLU A 407 -22.43 -18.20 -12.94
N LEU A 408 -21.93 -19.03 -12.01
CA LEU A 408 -22.64 -19.37 -10.78
C LEU A 408 -22.89 -18.15 -9.87
N PHE A 409 -22.03 -17.14 -9.99
CA PHE A 409 -22.18 -15.89 -9.23
C PHE A 409 -23.25 -14.97 -9.82
N ASP A 410 -23.24 -14.78 -11.13
CA ASP A 410 -24.24 -13.94 -11.82
C ASP A 410 -25.67 -14.48 -11.63
N ALA A 411 -25.81 -15.80 -11.48
CA ALA A 411 -27.08 -16.44 -11.22
C ALA A 411 -27.65 -16.19 -9.79
N ARG A 412 -26.83 -15.75 -8.83
CA ARG A 412 -27.24 -15.61 -7.41
C ARG A 412 -27.67 -14.21 -6.99
N GLN A 413 -27.54 -13.18 -7.82
CA GLN A 413 -27.99 -11.76 -7.64
C GLN A 413 -27.90 -11.17 -6.21
N ASP A 414 -26.97 -11.62 -5.36
CA ASP A 414 -26.85 -11.11 -4.00
C ASP A 414 -25.72 -10.07 -3.89
N GLU A 415 -26.08 -8.78 -3.86
CA GLU A 415 -25.14 -7.66 -3.72
C GLU A 415 -24.23 -7.76 -2.47
N ARG A 416 -24.60 -8.53 -1.45
CA ARG A 416 -23.80 -8.75 -0.23
C ARG A 416 -22.68 -9.78 -0.42
N ALA A 417 -22.74 -10.58 -1.48
CA ALA A 417 -21.75 -11.62 -1.77
C ALA A 417 -20.38 -11.06 -2.23
N PHE A 418 -20.31 -9.80 -2.68
CA PHE A 418 -19.06 -9.16 -3.14
C PHE A 418 -17.96 -9.03 -2.07
N LYS A 419 -18.31 -9.09 -0.79
CA LYS A 419 -17.37 -8.84 0.33
C LYS A 419 -16.85 -10.12 1.00
N ARG A 420 -17.30 -11.32 0.61
CA ARG A 420 -16.86 -12.57 1.22
C ARG A 420 -15.75 -13.22 0.37
N PRO A 421 -14.71 -13.83 1.00
CA PRO A 421 -13.74 -14.63 0.27
C PRO A 421 -14.47 -15.79 -0.43
N ARG A 422 -14.16 -16.00 -1.70
CA ARG A 422 -14.75 -17.07 -2.49
C ARG A 422 -13.93 -18.34 -2.31
N LEU A 423 -14.61 -19.46 -2.13
CA LEU A 423 -14.00 -20.77 -2.17
C LEU A 423 -14.03 -21.27 -3.61
N LEU A 424 -12.89 -21.62 -4.14
CA LEU A 424 -12.74 -22.21 -5.46
C LEU A 424 -12.56 -23.72 -5.27
N HIS A 425 -13.47 -24.52 -5.83
CA HIS A 425 -13.41 -25.97 -5.76
C HIS A 425 -12.81 -26.56 -7.03
N GLY A 426 -11.78 -27.38 -6.92
CA GLY A 426 -11.12 -27.98 -8.06
C GLY A 426 -10.14 -29.06 -7.64
N VAL A 427 -9.54 -29.71 -8.62
CA VAL A 427 -8.46 -30.69 -8.44
C VAL A 427 -7.13 -29.98 -8.57
N LEU A 428 -6.29 -30.10 -7.55
CA LEU A 428 -4.93 -29.56 -7.56
C LEU A 428 -3.96 -30.64 -8.05
N ILE A 429 -3.33 -30.39 -9.20
CA ILE A 429 -2.32 -31.28 -9.78
C ILE A 429 -0.94 -30.69 -9.53
N LEU A 430 -0.05 -31.48 -8.95
CA LEU A 430 1.37 -31.17 -8.78
C LEU A 430 2.17 -31.93 -9.82
N GLU A 431 2.78 -31.21 -10.75
CA GLU A 431 3.63 -31.79 -11.80
C GLU A 431 5.03 -31.15 -11.72
N GLY A 432 5.99 -31.88 -11.19
CA GLY A 432 7.30 -31.34 -10.87
C GLY A 432 7.19 -30.17 -9.85
N ASN A 433 7.54 -28.95 -10.27
CA ASN A 433 7.48 -27.72 -9.46
C ASN A 433 6.27 -26.83 -9.81
N GLN A 434 5.35 -27.31 -10.65
CA GLN A 434 4.18 -26.55 -11.09
C GLN A 434 2.91 -27.09 -10.43
N LEU A 435 2.13 -26.19 -9.84
CA LEU A 435 0.79 -26.48 -9.34
C LEU A 435 -0.26 -25.98 -10.33
N ARG A 436 -1.20 -26.87 -10.70
CA ARG A 436 -2.34 -26.52 -11.55
C ARG A 436 -3.65 -26.85 -10.84
N LEU A 437 -4.54 -25.87 -10.77
CA LEU A 437 -5.90 -26.06 -10.27
C LEU A 437 -6.88 -26.09 -11.44
N MET A 438 -7.59 -27.17 -11.61
CA MET A 438 -8.50 -27.35 -12.73
C MET A 438 -9.77 -28.10 -12.34
N ASP A 439 -10.76 -28.14 -13.24
CA ASP A 439 -11.97 -28.91 -13.08
C ASP A 439 -11.68 -30.43 -13.02
N ALA A 440 -12.49 -31.15 -12.24
CA ALA A 440 -12.30 -32.58 -12.00
C ALA A 440 -12.32 -33.42 -13.30
N ASN A 441 -13.16 -33.07 -14.27
CA ASN A 441 -13.25 -33.79 -15.53
C ASN A 441 -12.00 -33.58 -16.42
N ASP A 442 -11.48 -32.34 -16.42
CA ASP A 442 -10.27 -32.00 -17.16
C ASP A 442 -9.03 -32.63 -16.49
N ALA A 443 -9.01 -32.63 -15.14
CA ALA A 443 -7.97 -33.32 -14.37
C ALA A 443 -7.93 -34.83 -14.64
N CYS A 444 -9.10 -35.48 -14.68
CA CYS A 444 -9.18 -36.92 -15.05
C CYS A 444 -8.65 -37.19 -16.47
N LYS A 445 -8.98 -36.32 -17.43
CA LYS A 445 -8.47 -36.45 -18.80
C LYS A 445 -6.95 -36.31 -18.88
N ASP A 446 -6.42 -35.26 -18.23
CA ASP A 446 -4.97 -35.00 -18.20
C ASP A 446 -4.17 -36.15 -17.57
N LEU A 447 -4.74 -36.76 -16.52
CA LEU A 447 -4.12 -37.87 -15.79
C LEU A 447 -4.43 -39.25 -16.41
N GLY A 448 -5.21 -39.33 -17.52
CA GLY A 448 -5.64 -40.57 -18.11
C GLY A 448 -6.54 -41.43 -17.21
N LEU A 449 -7.22 -40.78 -16.25
CA LEU A 449 -8.10 -41.45 -15.30
C LEU A 449 -9.53 -41.49 -15.84
N HIS A 450 -10.18 -42.65 -15.66
CA HIS A 450 -11.59 -42.79 -15.96
C HIS A 450 -12.43 -42.62 -14.66
N PRO A 451 -13.55 -41.91 -14.74
CA PRO A 451 -14.39 -41.74 -13.56
C PRO A 451 -14.99 -43.10 -13.18
N HIS A 452 -14.76 -43.50 -11.95
CA HIS A 452 -15.41 -44.67 -11.36
C HIS A 452 -16.70 -44.26 -10.66
N THR A 453 -17.82 -44.83 -11.08
CA THR A 453 -19.07 -44.68 -10.37
C THR A 453 -19.21 -45.82 -9.36
N LEU A 454 -19.24 -45.50 -8.09
CA LEU A 454 -19.55 -46.48 -7.05
C LEU A 454 -20.95 -47.01 -7.28
N LYS A 455 -21.07 -48.37 -7.43
CA LYS A 455 -22.34 -49.05 -7.54
C LYS A 455 -22.55 -49.92 -6.34
N PHE A 456 -23.73 -49.80 -5.75
CA PHE A 456 -24.23 -50.72 -4.74
C PHE A 456 -24.82 -51.92 -5.46
N THR A 457 -24.43 -53.11 -5.06
CA THR A 457 -24.93 -54.36 -5.64
C THR A 457 -25.47 -55.23 -4.49
N SER A 458 -26.70 -55.65 -4.62
CA SER A 458 -27.38 -56.54 -3.65
C SER A 458 -27.95 -57.76 -4.39
N THR A 459 -27.78 -58.89 -3.81
CA THR A 459 -28.30 -60.16 -4.32
C THR A 459 -29.53 -60.60 -3.54
N VAL A 460 -30.58 -61.03 -4.23
CA VAL A 460 -31.80 -61.58 -3.65
C VAL A 460 -32.04 -62.96 -4.26
N LEU A 461 -32.26 -63.95 -3.42
CA LEU A 461 -32.63 -65.29 -3.87
C LEU A 461 -34.17 -65.35 -4.02
N PHE A 462 -34.61 -65.87 -5.15
CA PHE A 462 -36.00 -65.94 -5.56
C PHE A 462 -36.35 -67.33 -6.03
N THR A 463 -37.26 -68.03 -5.32
CA THR A 463 -37.71 -69.37 -5.70
C THR A 463 -38.71 -69.29 -6.83
N PHE A 464 -38.30 -69.83 -8.01
CA PHE A 464 -39.11 -69.77 -9.20
C PHE A 464 -38.85 -71.01 -10.08
N SER A 465 -39.91 -71.79 -10.34
CA SER A 465 -39.85 -73.01 -11.10
C SER A 465 -40.01 -72.79 -12.62
N GLY A 466 -39.11 -72.09 -13.23
CA GLY A 466 -39.11 -71.77 -14.65
C GLY A 466 -37.73 -71.37 -15.15
N THR A 467 -37.65 -71.00 -16.43
CA THR A 467 -36.40 -70.47 -17.02
C THR A 467 -36.01 -69.10 -16.45
N VAL A 468 -34.76 -68.73 -16.57
CA VAL A 468 -34.25 -67.40 -16.17
C VAL A 468 -35.01 -66.29 -16.90
N CYS A 469 -35.38 -66.54 -18.19
CA CYS A 469 -36.10 -65.53 -18.98
C CYS A 469 -37.55 -65.34 -18.51
N GLU A 470 -38.23 -66.45 -18.11
CA GLU A 470 -39.58 -66.38 -17.51
C GLU A 470 -39.56 -65.71 -16.14
N ALA A 471 -38.53 -65.95 -15.32
CA ALA A 471 -38.33 -65.26 -14.07
C ALA A 471 -38.12 -63.72 -14.28
N LEU A 472 -37.31 -63.38 -15.28
CA LEU A 472 -37.08 -61.97 -15.63
C LEU A 472 -38.38 -61.25 -16.10
N GLN A 473 -39.18 -61.95 -16.92
CA GLN A 473 -40.47 -61.40 -17.40
C GLN A 473 -41.44 -61.22 -16.23
N HIS A 474 -41.48 -62.18 -15.26
CA HIS A 474 -42.28 -62.08 -14.09
C HIS A 474 -41.88 -60.89 -13.21
N ILE A 475 -40.57 -60.70 -12.97
CA ILE A 475 -40.02 -59.56 -12.25
C ILE A 475 -40.32 -58.24 -12.98
N HIS A 476 -40.17 -58.24 -14.32
CA HIS A 476 -40.48 -57.06 -15.13
C HIS A 476 -41.94 -56.63 -15.00
N GLN A 477 -42.90 -57.58 -15.06
CA GLN A 477 -44.32 -57.25 -14.88
C GLN A 477 -44.60 -56.68 -13.49
N PHE A 478 -43.98 -57.24 -12.45
CA PHE A 478 -44.15 -56.83 -11.09
C PHE A 478 -43.59 -55.42 -10.85
N VAL A 479 -42.34 -55.16 -11.26
CA VAL A 479 -41.69 -53.84 -11.19
C VAL A 479 -42.47 -52.80 -12.00
N LYS A 480 -42.95 -53.16 -13.19
CA LYS A 480 -43.76 -52.25 -14.02
C LYS A 480 -45.13 -51.93 -13.39
N SER A 481 -45.70 -52.86 -12.65
CA SER A 481 -46.95 -52.67 -11.91
C SER A 481 -46.73 -51.70 -10.72
N ASP A 482 -45.62 -51.86 -10.01
CA ASP A 482 -45.26 -51.01 -8.88
C ASP A 482 -44.93 -49.55 -9.29
N LEU A 483 -44.29 -49.41 -10.48
CA LEU A 483 -43.90 -48.11 -11.00
C LEU A 483 -44.96 -47.45 -11.93
N LYS A 484 -46.20 -47.93 -11.94
CA LYS A 484 -47.27 -47.46 -12.88
C LYS A 484 -47.55 -45.98 -12.83
N ASP A 485 -47.43 -45.36 -11.64
CA ASP A 485 -47.74 -43.96 -11.41
C ASP A 485 -46.48 -43.07 -11.47
N THR A 486 -45.38 -43.56 -12.01
CA THR A 486 -44.09 -42.85 -12.09
C THR A 486 -43.62 -42.73 -13.56
N ASP A 487 -42.83 -41.70 -13.89
CA ASP A 487 -42.22 -41.47 -15.21
C ASP A 487 -41.01 -42.36 -15.52
N PHE A 488 -40.75 -43.40 -14.70
CA PHE A 488 -39.61 -44.27 -14.86
C PHE A 488 -39.78 -45.25 -16.04
N LYS A 489 -38.84 -45.22 -16.96
CA LYS A 489 -38.80 -46.17 -18.10
C LYS A 489 -38.15 -47.48 -17.67
N VAL A 490 -38.82 -48.57 -17.90
CA VAL A 490 -38.28 -49.95 -17.72
C VAL A 490 -37.93 -50.49 -19.09
N ILE A 491 -36.68 -50.88 -19.30
CA ILE A 491 -36.15 -51.45 -20.53
C ILE A 491 -35.75 -52.90 -20.25
N LEU A 492 -36.32 -53.83 -20.97
CA LEU A 492 -36.03 -55.26 -20.83
C LEU A 492 -35.03 -55.71 -21.88
N ASP A 493 -33.98 -56.43 -21.47
CA ASP A 493 -32.99 -57.09 -22.33
C ASP A 493 -33.01 -58.59 -22.05
N GLU A 494 -33.83 -59.30 -22.81
CA GLU A 494 -34.02 -60.76 -22.65
C GLU A 494 -32.79 -61.57 -23.02
N LYS A 495 -31.96 -61.04 -23.94
CA LYS A 495 -30.75 -61.75 -24.41
C LYS A 495 -29.71 -61.89 -23.29
N ASN A 496 -29.58 -60.90 -22.47
CA ASN A 496 -28.61 -60.86 -21.39
C ASN A 496 -29.23 -61.16 -20.02
N ALA A 497 -30.49 -61.57 -19.99
CA ALA A 497 -31.27 -61.82 -18.76
C ALA A 497 -31.24 -60.66 -17.75
N GLN A 498 -31.42 -59.42 -18.26
CA GLN A 498 -31.34 -58.19 -17.44
C GLN A 498 -32.39 -57.16 -17.87
N MET A 499 -32.69 -56.27 -16.93
CA MET A 499 -33.50 -55.06 -17.20
C MET A 499 -32.91 -53.82 -16.55
N TYR A 500 -33.21 -52.68 -17.14
CA TYR A 500 -32.80 -51.38 -16.64
C TYR A 500 -34.03 -50.56 -16.27
N VAL A 501 -34.00 -49.99 -15.09
CA VAL A 501 -34.99 -48.98 -14.66
C VAL A 501 -34.33 -47.62 -14.71
N SER A 502 -34.91 -46.70 -15.50
CA SER A 502 -34.38 -45.34 -15.72
C SER A 502 -32.93 -45.26 -16.24
N GLN A 503 -32.46 -46.33 -16.93
CA GLN A 503 -31.08 -46.49 -17.41
C GLN A 503 -29.99 -46.51 -16.30
N SER A 504 -30.36 -46.38 -15.03
CA SER A 504 -29.43 -46.24 -13.90
C SER A 504 -29.44 -47.42 -12.93
N VAL A 505 -30.56 -48.11 -12.77
CA VAL A 505 -30.67 -49.31 -11.95
C VAL A 505 -30.70 -50.53 -12.83
N LEU A 506 -29.74 -51.43 -12.64
CA LEU A 506 -29.64 -52.71 -13.32
C LEU A 506 -30.22 -53.82 -12.43
N ILE A 507 -31.11 -54.61 -12.98
CA ILE A 507 -31.59 -55.83 -12.37
C ILE A 507 -31.24 -56.99 -13.31
N LYS A 508 -30.42 -57.90 -12.85
CA LYS A 508 -29.99 -59.08 -13.59
C LYS A 508 -30.47 -60.36 -12.90
N VAL A 509 -30.92 -61.32 -13.68
CA VAL A 509 -31.37 -62.60 -13.18
C VAL A 509 -30.43 -63.72 -13.68
N SER A 510 -29.97 -64.55 -12.79
CA SER A 510 -29.14 -65.73 -13.10
C SER A 510 -29.67 -66.96 -12.40
N GLN A 511 -29.27 -68.13 -12.90
CA GLN A 511 -29.54 -69.40 -12.26
C GLN A 511 -28.66 -69.53 -11.02
N ASN A 512 -29.22 -69.95 -9.89
CA ASN A 512 -28.42 -70.31 -8.71
C ASN A 512 -27.73 -71.65 -8.96
N GLU A 513 -26.44 -71.72 -8.70
CA GLU A 513 -25.64 -72.94 -8.92
C GLU A 513 -25.96 -74.09 -7.97
N ASP A 514 -26.52 -73.74 -6.77
CA ASP A 514 -26.74 -74.74 -5.70
C ASP A 514 -28.15 -75.33 -5.67
N GLU A 515 -29.16 -74.67 -6.31
CA GLU A 515 -30.56 -75.12 -6.30
C GLU A 515 -31.28 -74.87 -7.65
N ASP A 516 -31.79 -75.90 -8.29
CA ASP A 516 -32.44 -75.82 -9.62
C ASP A 516 -33.73 -74.94 -9.61
N CYS A 517 -34.41 -74.83 -8.51
CA CYS A 517 -35.66 -74.05 -8.36
C CYS A 517 -35.44 -72.63 -7.83
N THR A 518 -34.19 -72.21 -7.60
CA THR A 518 -33.86 -70.88 -7.06
C THR A 518 -33.12 -70.06 -8.08
N LYS A 519 -33.58 -68.82 -8.30
CA LYS A 519 -32.92 -67.81 -9.14
C LYS A 519 -32.21 -66.78 -8.30
N GLU A 520 -31.09 -66.30 -8.76
CA GLU A 520 -30.35 -65.21 -8.16
C GLU A 520 -30.68 -63.90 -8.88
N ILE A 521 -31.17 -62.90 -8.16
CA ILE A 521 -31.50 -61.57 -8.69
C ILE A 521 -30.48 -60.60 -8.13
N ILE A 522 -29.69 -60.00 -9.05
CA ILE A 522 -28.69 -59.00 -8.73
C ILE A 522 -29.28 -57.62 -9.03
N VAL A 523 -29.40 -56.75 -8.04
CA VAL A 523 -29.81 -55.35 -8.21
C VAL A 523 -28.61 -54.46 -7.98
N SER A 524 -28.26 -53.69 -9.01
CA SER A 524 -27.08 -52.78 -9.00
C SER A 524 -27.47 -51.38 -9.37
N PHE A 525 -27.09 -50.40 -8.53
CA PHE A 525 -27.39 -48.96 -8.72
C PHE A 525 -26.26 -48.07 -8.24
N ALA A 526 -26.16 -46.88 -8.80
CA ALA A 526 -25.19 -45.88 -8.38
C ALA A 526 -25.70 -45.14 -7.12
N ASN A 527 -24.79 -44.53 -6.32
CA ASN A 527 -25.15 -43.77 -5.12
C ASN A 527 -26.18 -42.66 -5.39
N ARG A 528 -26.12 -41.99 -6.55
CA ARG A 528 -27.11 -40.94 -6.94
C ARG A 528 -28.54 -41.50 -7.08
N ASP A 529 -28.69 -42.80 -7.32
CA ASP A 529 -29.96 -43.50 -7.58
C ASP A 529 -30.37 -44.39 -6.40
N GLU A 530 -29.77 -44.14 -5.20
CA GLU A 530 -29.97 -44.96 -3.99
C GLU A 530 -31.44 -45.11 -3.60
N HIS A 531 -32.22 -44.02 -3.69
CA HIS A 531 -33.64 -44.07 -3.37
C HIS A 531 -34.42 -45.02 -4.27
N LEU A 532 -34.21 -44.93 -5.59
CA LEU A 532 -34.86 -45.80 -6.55
C LEU A 532 -34.37 -47.26 -6.41
N GLY A 533 -33.05 -47.45 -6.30
CA GLY A 533 -32.43 -48.76 -6.15
C GLY A 533 -32.86 -49.48 -4.90
N SER A 534 -32.90 -48.76 -3.75
CA SER A 534 -33.37 -49.30 -2.46
C SER A 534 -34.86 -49.61 -2.48
N HIS A 535 -35.68 -48.81 -3.16
CA HIS A 535 -37.10 -49.08 -3.32
C HIS A 535 -37.31 -50.39 -4.13
N LEU A 536 -36.68 -50.48 -5.32
CA LEU A 536 -36.77 -51.68 -6.17
C LEU A 536 -36.25 -52.95 -5.50
N LEU A 537 -35.20 -52.83 -4.70
CA LEU A 537 -34.70 -53.94 -3.88
C LEU A 537 -35.76 -54.45 -2.88
N LYS A 538 -36.44 -53.53 -2.20
CA LYS A 538 -37.56 -53.91 -1.28
C LYS A 538 -38.73 -54.57 -2.04
N VAL A 539 -39.09 -54.02 -3.20
CA VAL A 539 -40.12 -54.55 -4.07
C VAL A 539 -39.79 -56.01 -4.48
N ILE A 540 -38.57 -56.26 -4.94
CA ILE A 540 -38.10 -57.59 -5.32
C ILE A 540 -38.06 -58.53 -4.10
N GLN A 541 -37.60 -58.07 -2.95
CA GLN A 541 -37.61 -58.86 -1.70
C GLN A 541 -39.02 -59.23 -1.25
N SER A 542 -40.03 -58.45 -1.60
CA SER A 542 -41.43 -58.74 -1.25
C SER A 542 -42.04 -59.83 -2.12
N MET A 543 -41.47 -60.12 -3.31
CA MET A 543 -41.93 -61.18 -4.21
C MET A 543 -41.57 -62.58 -3.73
N GLY A 544 -40.55 -62.67 -2.85
CA GLY A 544 -40.07 -63.95 -2.32
C GLY A 544 -40.75 -64.40 -1.03
N LYS A 545 -41.70 -63.61 -0.56
CA LYS A 545 -42.56 -63.93 0.61
C LYS A 545 -43.93 -64.38 0.11
#